data_9601ff7eb6a4339c697ab7e001fa84cc
#
_entry.id   9601ff7eb6a4339c697ab7e001fa84cc
#
_cell.length_a   1.000
_cell.length_b   1.000
_cell.length_c   1.000
_cell.angle_alpha   90.00
_cell.angle_beta   90.00
_cell.angle_gamma   90.00
#
_symmetry.space_group_name_H-M   'P 1'
#
loop_
_entity.id
_entity.type
_entity.pdbx_description
1 polymer ?
#
loop_
_entity_poly.entity_id
_entity_poly.type
_entity_poly.pdbx_seq_one_letter_code
_entity_poly.pdbx_strand_id
1 'polypeptide(L)'
;MRAKRNSILILMLGMIFLLANCSTLNINLTPKKASAWMNNIYAAQYDEYLTWFDVIGYDKTTNKPIYKLKANVPDKQKEILKVKKAILAELEPLLKDYSSYAATGIKTPLIDQAIARAVELVDQLVKMEGGK
;
A
#
# COMPACT_ATOMS: atom_id res chain seq x y z
N MET A 1 15.43 -16.27 -5.22
CA MET A 1 14.56 -15.09 -5.26
C MET A 1 13.11 -15.34 -4.86
N ARG A 2 12.54 -16.49 -5.23
CA ARG A 2 11.18 -16.84 -4.79
C ARG A 2 11.04 -16.96 -3.27
N ALA A 3 12.07 -17.46 -2.57
CA ALA A 3 12.05 -17.61 -1.11
C ALA A 3 12.00 -16.29 -0.35
N LYS A 4 12.71 -15.26 -0.82
CA LYS A 4 12.68 -13.92 -0.21
C LYS A 4 11.32 -13.25 -0.37
N ARG A 5 10.70 -13.40 -1.53
CA ARG A 5 9.38 -12.83 -1.81
C ARG A 5 8.31 -13.50 -0.95
N ASN A 6 8.37 -14.79 -0.82
CA ASN A 6 7.43 -15.55 0.01
C ASN A 6 7.57 -15.21 1.49
N SER A 7 8.80 -15.01 1.96
CA SER A 7 9.06 -14.61 3.36
C SER A 7 8.49 -13.23 3.66
N ILE A 8 8.64 -12.27 2.74
CA ILE A 8 8.07 -10.92 2.87
C ILE A 8 6.54 -10.99 2.87
N LEU A 9 5.96 -11.81 1.98
CA LEU A 9 4.50 -12.02 1.91
C LEU A 9 3.95 -12.62 3.21
N ILE A 10 4.61 -13.63 3.75
CA ILE A 10 4.22 -14.27 5.02
C ILE A 10 4.30 -13.26 6.16
N LEU A 11 5.36 -12.45 6.20
CA LEU A 11 5.52 -11.38 7.19
C LEU A 11 4.40 -10.33 7.06
N MET A 12 4.06 -9.91 5.84
CA MET A 12 2.97 -8.96 5.59
C MET A 12 1.62 -9.53 6.01
N LEU A 13 1.34 -10.78 5.65
CA LEU A 13 0.11 -11.48 6.06
C LEU A 13 0.02 -11.62 7.57
N GLY A 14 1.12 -11.98 8.23
CA GLY A 14 1.19 -12.08 9.67
C GLY A 14 0.92 -10.74 10.36
N MET A 15 1.48 -9.66 9.83
CA MET A 15 1.26 -8.32 10.36
C MET A 15 -0.17 -7.82 10.16
N ILE A 16 -0.78 -8.08 9.01
CA ILE A 16 -2.19 -7.75 8.74
C ILE A 16 -3.11 -8.52 9.69
N PHE A 17 -2.82 -9.79 9.89
CA PHE A 17 -3.56 -10.61 10.85
C PHE A 17 -3.43 -10.05 12.28
N LEU A 18 -2.25 -9.62 12.67
CA LEU A 18 -2.00 -8.96 13.95
C LEU A 18 -2.79 -7.65 14.07
N LEU A 19 -2.84 -6.84 13.00
CA LEU A 19 -3.62 -5.61 12.98
C LEU A 19 -5.12 -5.87 13.09
N ALA A 20 -5.64 -6.88 12.39
CA ALA A 20 -7.04 -7.26 12.47
C ALA A 20 -7.43 -7.72 13.87
N ASN A 21 -6.50 -8.33 14.60
CA ASN A 21 -6.69 -8.79 15.97
C ASN A 21 -6.34 -7.74 17.02
N CYS A 22 -5.72 -6.63 16.63
CA CYS A 22 -5.30 -5.57 17.57
C CYS A 22 -6.47 -4.93 18.32
N SER A 23 -7.65 -4.88 17.71
CA SER A 23 -8.85 -4.37 18.39
C SER A 23 -9.32 -5.27 19.52
N THR A 24 -9.03 -6.57 19.44
CA THR A 24 -9.45 -7.55 20.42
C THR A 24 -8.36 -7.90 21.44
N LEU A 25 -7.09 -7.79 21.03
CA LEU A 25 -5.94 -8.20 21.85
C LEU A 25 -5.24 -7.06 22.58
N ASN A 26 -5.68 -5.83 22.34
CA ASN A 26 -5.12 -4.63 22.99
C ASN A 26 -3.59 -4.57 22.87
N ILE A 27 -3.07 -5.01 21.72
CA ILE A 27 -1.64 -4.96 21.44
C ILE A 27 -1.24 -3.50 21.24
N ASN A 28 -0.18 -3.09 21.91
CA ASN A 28 0.34 -1.72 21.89
C ASN A 28 0.94 -1.33 20.54
N LEU A 29 0.12 -1.34 19.47
CA LEU A 29 0.49 -0.71 18.22
C LEU A 29 0.05 0.75 18.30
N THR A 30 1.00 1.63 18.62
CA THR A 30 0.70 3.06 18.60
C THR A 30 0.28 3.48 17.18
N PRO A 31 -0.58 4.50 17.02
CA PRO A 31 -0.93 5.01 15.71
C PRO A 31 0.30 5.36 14.86
N LYS A 32 1.35 5.85 15.51
CA LYS A 32 2.60 6.19 14.84
C LYS A 32 3.28 4.96 14.20
N LYS A 33 3.35 3.84 14.92
CA LYS A 33 3.93 2.60 14.42
C LYS A 33 3.07 1.97 13.32
N ALA A 34 1.77 1.96 13.50
CA ALA A 34 0.82 1.41 12.50
C ALA A 34 0.86 2.23 11.22
N SER A 35 0.86 3.56 11.33
CA SER A 35 0.98 4.46 10.18
C SER A 35 2.30 4.25 9.42
N ALA A 36 3.42 4.17 10.14
CA ALA A 36 4.73 3.93 9.54
C ALA A 36 4.76 2.58 8.80
N TRP A 37 4.19 1.55 9.40
CA TRP A 37 4.12 0.23 8.78
C TRP A 37 3.28 0.23 7.51
N MET A 38 2.10 0.86 7.53
CA MET A 38 1.25 0.98 6.34
C MET A 38 1.93 1.77 5.22
N ASN A 39 2.63 2.85 5.57
CA ASN A 39 3.39 3.63 4.60
C ASN A 39 4.52 2.80 3.97
N ASN A 40 5.18 1.94 4.74
CA ASN A 40 6.21 1.04 4.22
C ASN A 40 5.64 0.03 3.23
N ILE A 41 4.47 -0.54 3.53
CA ILE A 41 3.78 -1.44 2.61
C ILE A 41 3.38 -0.70 1.33
N TYR A 42 2.79 0.48 1.47
CA TYR A 42 2.42 1.30 0.32
C TYR A 42 3.64 1.57 -0.58
N ALA A 43 4.75 2.01 0.01
CA ALA A 43 5.97 2.30 -0.74
C ALA A 43 6.50 1.05 -1.46
N ALA A 44 6.54 -0.10 -0.80
CA ALA A 44 6.99 -1.36 -1.39
C ALA A 44 6.08 -1.78 -2.55
N GLN A 45 4.77 -1.67 -2.38
CA GLN A 45 3.80 -2.01 -3.43
C GLN A 45 3.85 -1.04 -4.60
N TYR A 46 4.05 0.23 -4.32
CA TYR A 46 4.22 1.25 -5.35
C TYR A 46 5.49 1.02 -6.17
N ASP A 47 6.61 0.72 -5.50
CA ASP A 47 7.87 0.41 -6.17
C ASP A 47 7.74 -0.84 -7.05
N GLU A 48 7.08 -1.88 -6.57
CA GLU A 48 6.81 -3.08 -7.37
C GLU A 48 5.93 -2.76 -8.58
N TYR A 49 4.89 -1.95 -8.37
CA TYR A 49 4.03 -1.49 -9.47
C TYR A 49 4.85 -0.78 -10.54
N LEU A 50 5.77 0.10 -10.15
CA LEU A 50 6.60 0.86 -11.08
C LEU A 50 7.61 -0.01 -11.86
N THR A 51 7.93 -1.22 -11.38
CA THR A 51 8.84 -2.11 -12.12
C THR A 51 8.29 -2.53 -13.48
N TRP A 52 6.98 -2.40 -13.68
CA TRP A 52 6.30 -2.71 -14.94
C TRP A 52 6.28 -1.54 -15.93
N PHE A 53 6.90 -0.43 -15.57
CA PHE A 53 6.90 0.80 -16.38
C PHE A 53 8.33 1.28 -16.63
N ASP A 54 8.49 1.96 -17.77
CA ASP A 54 9.72 2.68 -18.10
C ASP A 54 9.49 4.18 -17.94
N VAL A 55 10.51 4.89 -17.48
CA VAL A 55 10.50 6.36 -17.47
C VAL A 55 10.86 6.84 -18.86
N ILE A 56 9.93 7.53 -19.52
CA ILE A 56 10.12 8.03 -20.89
C ILE A 56 10.44 9.52 -20.94
N GLY A 57 10.39 10.21 -19.81
CA GLY A 57 10.66 11.63 -19.72
C GLY A 57 10.21 12.20 -18.41
N TYR A 58 10.23 13.51 -18.32
CA TYR A 58 9.78 14.25 -17.12
C TYR A 58 8.83 15.37 -17.51
N ASP A 59 7.80 15.57 -16.73
CA ASP A 59 6.89 16.68 -16.91
C ASP A 59 7.62 17.99 -16.65
N LYS A 60 7.54 18.92 -17.58
CA LYS A 60 8.25 20.21 -17.49
C LYS A 60 7.71 21.11 -16.38
N THR A 61 6.45 20.94 -16.02
CA THR A 61 5.79 21.79 -15.01
C THR A 61 6.01 21.25 -13.61
N THR A 62 5.85 19.93 -13.41
CA THR A 62 5.89 19.29 -12.09
C THR A 62 7.22 18.62 -11.79
N ASN A 63 8.07 18.46 -12.80
CA ASN A 63 9.33 17.70 -12.72
C ASN A 63 9.14 16.25 -12.28
N LYS A 64 7.94 15.70 -12.46
CA LYS A 64 7.64 14.30 -12.16
C LYS A 64 7.94 13.41 -13.35
N PRO A 65 8.39 12.16 -13.10
CA PRO A 65 8.65 11.23 -14.20
C PRO A 65 7.35 10.85 -14.91
N ILE A 66 7.46 10.70 -16.23
CA ILE A 66 6.38 10.20 -17.08
C ILE A 66 6.65 8.72 -17.33
N TYR A 67 5.68 7.87 -17.01
CA TYR A 67 5.80 6.42 -17.11
C TYR A 67 5.05 5.87 -18.31
N LYS A 68 5.64 4.86 -18.93
CA LYS A 68 5.01 4.08 -19.99
C LYS A 68 5.10 2.60 -19.64
N LEU A 69 4.00 1.89 -19.82
CA LEU A 69 3.97 0.44 -19.61
C LEU A 69 5.02 -0.24 -20.50
N LYS A 70 5.79 -1.15 -19.92
CA LYS A 70 6.79 -1.93 -20.66
C LYS A 70 6.13 -2.75 -21.76
N ALA A 71 6.88 -2.99 -22.85
CA ALA A 71 6.46 -3.90 -23.88
C ALA A 71 6.34 -5.33 -23.34
N ASN A 72 5.50 -6.14 -23.94
CA ASN A 72 5.36 -7.58 -23.63
C ASN A 72 4.80 -7.90 -22.24
N VAL A 73 4.09 -6.94 -21.62
CA VAL A 73 3.35 -7.23 -20.37
C VAL A 73 2.13 -8.09 -20.72
N PRO A 74 1.95 -9.26 -20.08
CA PRO A 74 0.80 -10.12 -20.34
C PRO A 74 -0.52 -9.40 -20.01
N ASP A 75 -1.58 -9.71 -20.74
CA ASP A 75 -2.89 -9.08 -20.52
C ASP A 75 -3.42 -9.29 -19.11
N LYS A 76 -3.23 -10.47 -18.56
CA LYS A 76 -3.58 -10.76 -17.16
C LYS A 76 -2.87 -9.82 -16.20
N GLN A 77 -1.59 -9.54 -16.43
CA GLN A 77 -0.81 -8.62 -15.61
C GLN A 77 -1.28 -7.18 -15.78
N LYS A 78 -1.68 -6.79 -16.99
CA LYS A 78 -2.26 -5.46 -17.23
C LYS A 78 -3.51 -5.23 -16.39
N GLU A 79 -4.38 -6.23 -16.29
CA GLU A 79 -5.59 -6.14 -15.46
C GLU A 79 -5.25 -6.01 -13.97
N ILE A 80 -4.27 -6.78 -13.49
CA ILE A 80 -3.77 -6.68 -12.12
C ILE A 80 -3.22 -5.27 -11.85
N LEU A 81 -2.45 -4.72 -12.79
CA LEU A 81 -1.89 -3.37 -12.66
C LEU A 81 -2.96 -2.29 -12.59
N LYS A 82 -4.05 -2.43 -13.34
CA LYS A 82 -5.19 -1.49 -13.29
C LYS A 82 -5.83 -1.48 -11.89
N VAL A 83 -6.10 -2.66 -11.35
CA VAL A 83 -6.68 -2.79 -10.01
C VAL A 83 -5.72 -2.24 -8.96
N LYS A 84 -4.45 -2.58 -9.05
CA LYS A 84 -3.41 -2.11 -8.14
C LYS A 84 -3.27 -0.60 -8.17
N LYS A 85 -3.30 0.00 -9.35
CA LYS A 85 -3.27 1.46 -9.50
C LYS A 85 -4.44 2.13 -8.78
N ALA A 86 -5.65 1.60 -8.95
CA ALA A 86 -6.83 2.13 -8.29
C ALA A 86 -6.72 2.05 -6.77
N ILE A 87 -6.25 0.91 -6.25
CA ILE A 87 -6.04 0.72 -4.80
C ILE A 87 -5.00 1.69 -4.26
N LEU A 88 -3.86 1.82 -4.92
CA LEU A 88 -2.79 2.72 -4.49
C LEU A 88 -3.25 4.18 -4.51
N ALA A 89 -4.01 4.58 -5.52
CA ALA A 89 -4.54 5.93 -5.63
C ALA A 89 -5.54 6.26 -4.51
N GLU A 90 -6.38 5.31 -4.13
CA GLU A 90 -7.31 5.47 -3.01
C GLU A 90 -6.59 5.47 -1.65
N LEU A 91 -5.56 4.65 -1.53
CA LEU A 91 -4.82 4.47 -0.27
C LEU A 91 -3.97 5.70 0.10
N GLU A 92 -3.40 6.38 -0.88
CA GLU A 92 -2.50 7.51 -0.63
C GLU A 92 -3.08 8.58 0.29
N PRO A 93 -4.27 9.17 0.01
CA PRO A 93 -4.84 10.19 0.89
C PRO A 93 -5.23 9.65 2.25
N LEU A 94 -5.65 8.39 2.34
CA LEU A 94 -6.00 7.75 3.61
C LEU A 94 -4.78 7.60 4.52
N LEU A 95 -3.63 7.24 3.95
CA LEU A 95 -2.37 7.15 4.69
C LEU A 95 -1.87 8.52 5.13
N LYS A 96 -2.08 9.55 4.31
CA LYS A 96 -1.79 10.94 4.67
C LYS A 96 -2.58 11.37 5.89
N ASP A 97 -3.87 11.10 5.90
CA ASP A 97 -4.76 11.42 7.03
C ASP A 97 -4.34 10.67 8.28
N TYR A 98 -4.02 9.37 8.15
CA TYR A 98 -3.59 8.57 9.27
C TYR A 98 -2.23 9.05 9.82
N SER A 99 -1.28 9.40 8.96
CA SER A 99 0.02 9.94 9.37
C SER A 99 -0.14 11.27 10.11
N SER A 100 -1.03 12.13 9.65
CA SER A 100 -1.36 13.39 10.32
C SER A 100 -1.94 13.17 11.70
N TYR A 101 -2.89 12.25 11.82
CA TYR A 101 -3.45 11.86 13.12
C TYR A 101 -2.37 11.29 14.05
N ALA A 102 -1.51 10.42 13.53
CA ALA A 102 -0.42 9.81 14.30
C ALA A 102 0.58 10.84 14.82
N ALA A 103 0.85 11.90 14.04
CA ALA A 103 1.78 12.96 14.38
C ALA A 103 1.19 13.97 15.36
N THR A 104 -0.08 14.32 15.20
CA THR A 104 -0.72 15.42 15.96
C THR A 104 -1.62 14.95 17.10
N GLY A 105 -2.09 13.71 17.05
CA GLY A 105 -3.11 13.20 17.99
C GLY A 105 -4.50 13.80 17.76
N ILE A 106 -4.66 14.64 16.75
CA ILE A 106 -5.95 15.28 16.46
C ILE A 106 -6.83 14.29 15.67
N LYS A 107 -7.91 13.84 16.31
CA LYS A 107 -8.85 12.89 15.73
C LYS A 107 -9.93 13.63 14.96
N THR A 108 -9.99 13.42 13.64
CA THR A 108 -11.11 13.93 12.85
C THR A 108 -12.31 12.98 12.93
N PRO A 109 -13.54 13.43 12.66
CA PRO A 109 -14.70 12.55 12.72
C PRO A 109 -14.63 11.33 11.79
N LEU A 110 -13.88 11.42 10.71
CA LEU A 110 -13.76 10.37 9.70
C LEU A 110 -12.51 9.52 9.82
N ILE A 111 -11.64 9.80 10.81
CA ILE A 111 -10.34 9.12 10.92
C ILE A 111 -10.48 7.60 11.11
N ASP A 112 -11.43 7.17 11.93
CA ASP A 112 -11.65 5.74 12.18
C ASP A 112 -12.07 5.01 10.91
N GLN A 113 -12.92 5.64 10.10
CA GLN A 113 -13.33 5.10 8.80
C GLN A 113 -12.16 5.07 7.81
N ALA A 114 -11.34 6.12 7.80
CA ALA A 114 -10.15 6.19 6.94
C ALA A 114 -9.15 5.08 7.29
N ILE A 115 -8.91 4.85 8.57
CA ILE A 115 -8.01 3.78 9.04
C ILE A 115 -8.55 2.42 8.63
N ALA A 116 -9.84 2.16 8.87
CA ALA A 116 -10.48 0.91 8.51
C ALA A 116 -10.40 0.65 7.00
N ARG A 117 -10.63 1.68 6.19
CA ARG A 117 -10.53 1.56 4.73
C ARG A 117 -9.08 1.33 4.29
N ALA A 118 -8.11 1.99 4.92
CA ALA A 118 -6.70 1.78 4.63
C ALA A 118 -6.28 0.34 4.91
N VAL A 119 -6.69 -0.22 6.03
CA VAL A 119 -6.42 -1.63 6.39
C VAL A 119 -7.01 -2.57 5.35
N GLU A 120 -8.24 -2.33 4.93
CA GLU A 120 -8.92 -3.14 3.90
C GLU A 120 -8.17 -3.09 2.57
N LEU A 121 -7.73 -1.91 2.14
CA LEU A 121 -6.99 -1.75 0.89
C LEU A 121 -5.60 -2.41 0.95
N VAL A 122 -4.91 -2.31 2.07
CA VAL A 122 -3.63 -2.99 2.28
C VAL A 122 -3.83 -4.51 2.21
N ASP A 123 -4.89 -5.02 2.83
CA ASP A 123 -5.24 -6.45 2.76
C ASP A 123 -5.48 -6.89 1.31
N GLN A 124 -6.19 -6.09 0.53
CA GLN A 124 -6.43 -6.39 -0.89
C GLN A 124 -5.11 -6.44 -1.68
N LEU A 125 -4.19 -5.50 -1.44
CA LEU A 125 -2.88 -5.50 -2.09
C LEU A 125 -2.10 -6.79 -1.79
N VAL A 126 -2.08 -7.20 -0.53
CA VAL A 126 -1.37 -8.41 -0.11
C VAL A 126 -1.99 -9.66 -0.72
N LYS A 127 -3.31 -9.74 -0.76
CA LYS A 127 -4.03 -10.88 -1.38
C LYS A 127 -3.76 -10.98 -2.88
N MET A 128 -3.62 -9.86 -3.58
CA MET A 128 -3.26 -9.85 -5.00
C MET A 128 -1.89 -10.48 -5.23
N GLU A 129 -0.93 -10.20 -4.34
CA GLU A 129 0.41 -10.82 -4.41
C GLU A 129 0.36 -12.32 -4.15
N GLY A 130 -0.43 -12.76 -3.19
CA GLY A 130 -0.60 -14.16 -2.83
C GLY A 130 -1.40 -14.99 -3.84
N GLY A 131 -2.17 -14.34 -4.70
CA GLY A 131 -3.06 -14.98 -5.67
C GLY A 131 -2.38 -15.49 -6.94
N LYS A 132 -1.07 -15.43 -7.00
CA LYS A 132 -0.30 -15.99 -8.11
C LYS A 132 -0.07 -17.50 -7.90
#